data_67f34f846d1915a6d341bb5a6c10c21e
#
_entry.id   67f34f846d1915a6d341bb5a6c10c21e
#
_cell.length_a   1.000
_cell.length_b   1.000
_cell.length_c   1.000
_cell.angle_alpha   90.00
_cell.angle_beta   90.00
_cell.angle_gamma   90.00
#
_symmetry.space_group_name_H-M   'P 1'
#
loop_
_entity.id
_entity.type
_entity.pdbx_description
1 polymer ?
#
loop_
_entity_poly.entity_id
_entity_poly.type
_entity_poly.pdbx_seq_one_letter_code
_entity_poly.pdbx_strand_id
1 'polypeptide(L)'
;SSLDMPLPEVLQLVASTVMRQTGARGAMVELLQGRQLVAQASAGDHVRPVGNLLAVDQSLLWPALSKGQTVVCNDTEAEGWDMASMPHRHGVRSVMAVPLRSGDAIVGSLKVTSDKVNAFSRRDVAHLEILTESLGAMVQLRHVAGQLHASEQQYRMLFDEHPHPMWVYDRETLQLQAVNRSMERHYGYTESELLTMSMLDLWPADRRPNVAANIRAVPMDQRNKPVISRHIKKDGSFMDVEITAGSISFNGRPAHQVLATDVTERLRTERELARMGRAQRLLSACNETLVRATSETALLQAICQIAVDIGGYRMGWVGFAMDDERQSIRPVAHAGYNQNYLENLHLSWSADDPYGRGPAGIAVRTGQPVIVQDIRTEGDFADWTERMLEHGFHGVICLPLREHGRDHAQERSFGLLYLYAPDVLQISPEEAAL
;
A
#
# COMPACT_ATOMS: atom_id res chain seq x y z
N SER A 1 7.71 39.57 -22.80
CA SER A 1 8.02 38.89 -24.07
C SER A 1 6.79 38.11 -24.50
N SER A 2 6.60 37.89 -25.80
CA SER A 2 5.44 37.14 -26.34
C SER A 2 5.40 35.67 -25.88
N LEU A 3 6.40 35.21 -25.17
CA LEU A 3 6.51 33.85 -24.61
C LEU A 3 5.69 33.65 -23.32
N ASP A 4 5.37 34.72 -22.60
CA ASP A 4 4.63 34.66 -21.33
C ASP A 4 3.12 34.89 -21.51
N MET A 5 2.69 35.30 -22.71
CA MET A 5 1.26 35.55 -22.99
C MET A 5 0.48 34.22 -23.17
N PRO A 6 -0.70 34.10 -22.59
CA PRO A 6 -1.56 32.92 -22.80
C PRO A 6 -1.85 32.68 -24.29
N LEU A 7 -1.92 31.40 -24.70
CA LEU A 7 -2.15 31.04 -26.13
C LEU A 7 -3.38 31.73 -26.74
N PRO A 8 -4.54 31.78 -26.06
CA PRO A 8 -5.72 32.48 -26.63
C PRO A 8 -5.46 33.95 -26.93
N GLU A 9 -4.71 34.65 -26.07
CA GLU A 9 -4.35 36.08 -26.30
C GLU A 9 -3.40 36.24 -27.49
N VAL A 10 -2.43 35.34 -27.64
CA VAL A 10 -1.53 35.35 -28.83
C VAL A 10 -2.34 35.12 -30.10
N LEU A 11 -3.22 34.13 -30.11
CA LEU A 11 -4.08 33.81 -31.27
C LEU A 11 -5.00 35.00 -31.61
N GLN A 12 -5.56 35.68 -30.61
CA GLN A 12 -6.42 36.84 -30.78
C GLN A 12 -5.63 38.04 -31.35
N LEU A 13 -4.38 38.25 -30.88
CA LEU A 13 -3.50 39.27 -31.39
C LEU A 13 -3.14 39.02 -32.86
N VAL A 14 -2.86 37.72 -33.20
CA VAL A 14 -2.58 37.32 -34.59
C VAL A 14 -3.79 37.57 -35.48
N ALA A 15 -4.98 37.13 -35.10
CA ALA A 15 -6.20 37.35 -35.87
C ALA A 15 -6.44 38.85 -36.14
N SER A 16 -6.32 39.67 -35.08
CA SER A 16 -6.52 41.13 -35.19
C SER A 16 -5.43 41.82 -36.05
N THR A 17 -4.20 41.35 -35.97
CA THR A 17 -3.08 41.90 -36.73
C THR A 17 -3.18 41.54 -38.21
N VAL A 18 -3.45 40.28 -38.49
CA VAL A 18 -3.63 39.78 -39.86
C VAL A 18 -4.79 40.48 -40.56
N MET A 19 -5.94 40.64 -39.88
CA MET A 19 -7.09 41.36 -40.40
C MET A 19 -6.70 42.77 -40.84
N ARG A 20 -5.97 43.51 -40.01
CA ARG A 20 -5.51 44.89 -40.32
C ARG A 20 -4.49 44.93 -41.46
N GLN A 21 -3.53 44.03 -41.50
CA GLN A 21 -2.44 44.02 -42.48
C GLN A 21 -2.94 43.65 -43.88
N THR A 22 -3.90 42.71 -43.96
CA THR A 22 -4.47 42.27 -45.22
C THR A 22 -5.64 43.15 -45.71
N GLY A 23 -6.12 44.06 -44.86
CA GLY A 23 -7.33 44.82 -45.14
C GLY A 23 -8.60 43.98 -45.18
N ALA A 24 -8.54 42.80 -44.62
CA ALA A 24 -9.68 41.86 -44.50
C ALA A 24 -10.80 42.40 -43.63
N ARG A 25 -12.05 42.02 -43.90
CA ARG A 25 -13.20 42.31 -43.04
C ARG A 25 -13.29 41.39 -41.83
N GLY A 26 -12.70 40.21 -41.93
CA GLY A 26 -12.61 39.28 -40.83
C GLY A 26 -11.38 38.37 -40.92
N ALA A 27 -10.86 37.98 -39.75
CA ALA A 27 -9.80 36.99 -39.62
C ALA A 27 -10.12 36.01 -38.46
N MET A 28 -9.75 34.77 -38.64
CA MET A 28 -10.04 33.74 -37.64
C MET A 28 -8.93 32.68 -37.60
N VAL A 29 -8.56 32.27 -36.39
CA VAL A 29 -7.67 31.13 -36.16
C VAL A 29 -8.52 29.98 -35.65
N GLU A 30 -8.44 28.86 -36.32
CA GLU A 30 -9.10 27.60 -35.94
C GLU A 30 -8.06 26.56 -35.61
N LEU A 31 -8.25 25.81 -34.50
CA LEU A 31 -7.42 24.66 -34.18
C LEU A 31 -8.20 23.36 -34.35
N LEU A 32 -7.51 22.33 -34.79
CA LEU A 32 -8.08 20.97 -34.97
C LEU A 32 -8.09 20.28 -33.62
N GLN A 33 -9.27 19.85 -33.18
CA GLN A 33 -9.50 19.01 -32.00
C GLN A 33 -10.26 17.76 -32.41
N GLY A 34 -9.56 16.64 -32.54
CA GLY A 34 -10.11 15.41 -33.09
C GLY A 34 -10.61 15.61 -34.53
N ARG A 35 -11.92 15.53 -34.77
CA ARG A 35 -12.57 15.77 -36.10
C ARG A 35 -13.31 17.10 -36.17
N GLN A 36 -12.99 18.05 -35.32
CA GLN A 36 -13.63 19.37 -35.25
C GLN A 36 -12.61 20.51 -35.38
N LEU A 37 -12.98 21.53 -36.10
CA LEU A 37 -12.28 22.81 -36.15
C LEU A 37 -12.92 23.77 -35.12
N VAL A 38 -12.16 24.15 -34.14
CA VAL A 38 -12.60 25.05 -33.07
C VAL A 38 -12.08 26.45 -33.32
N ALA A 39 -12.95 27.43 -33.43
CA ALA A 39 -12.52 28.82 -33.54
C ALA A 39 -11.91 29.28 -32.19
N GLN A 40 -10.60 29.48 -32.17
CA GLN A 40 -9.84 29.90 -31.00
C GLN A 40 -9.66 31.43 -30.88
N ALA A 41 -9.66 32.09 -32.02
CA ALA A 41 -9.59 33.53 -32.09
C ALA A 41 -10.34 34.03 -33.31
N SER A 42 -10.99 35.20 -33.22
CA SER A 42 -11.68 35.84 -34.32
C SER A 42 -11.65 37.35 -34.16
N ALA A 43 -11.53 38.02 -35.30
CA ALA A 43 -11.51 39.49 -35.37
C ALA A 43 -12.34 39.97 -36.55
N GLY A 44 -13.11 41.03 -36.39
CA GLY A 44 -13.95 41.64 -37.41
C GLY A 44 -15.26 40.89 -37.65
N ASP A 45 -15.85 41.17 -38.84
CA ASP A 45 -17.15 40.66 -39.31
C ASP A 45 -16.93 39.40 -40.17
N HIS A 46 -18.01 38.69 -40.50
CA HIS A 46 -17.96 37.56 -41.45
C HIS A 46 -17.10 36.35 -40.97
N VAL A 47 -16.88 36.22 -39.68
CA VAL A 47 -16.16 35.10 -39.02
C VAL A 47 -17.00 34.47 -37.95
N ARG A 48 -16.72 33.20 -37.62
CA ARG A 48 -17.41 32.50 -36.55
C ARG A 48 -16.93 33.03 -35.20
N PRO A 49 -17.82 33.13 -34.20
CA PRO A 49 -17.43 33.45 -32.83
C PRO A 49 -16.42 32.47 -32.24
N VAL A 50 -15.60 32.94 -31.31
CA VAL A 50 -14.69 32.10 -30.54
C VAL A 50 -15.47 31.01 -29.78
N GLY A 51 -14.93 29.78 -29.75
CA GLY A 51 -15.57 28.60 -29.17
C GLY A 51 -16.53 27.86 -30.12
N ASN A 52 -16.86 28.44 -31.29
CA ASN A 52 -17.73 27.76 -32.26
C ASN A 52 -17.00 26.59 -32.91
N LEU A 53 -17.73 25.45 -33.03
CA LEU A 53 -17.26 24.18 -33.57
C LEU A 53 -17.72 23.99 -35.02
N LEU A 54 -16.85 23.44 -35.86
CA LEU A 54 -17.21 22.99 -37.20
C LEU A 54 -16.60 21.60 -37.43
N ALA A 55 -17.44 20.65 -37.78
CA ALA A 55 -16.93 19.34 -38.19
C ALA A 55 -16.10 19.45 -39.47
N VAL A 56 -15.00 18.73 -39.57
CA VAL A 56 -14.07 18.83 -40.72
C VAL A 56 -14.71 18.48 -42.04
N ASP A 57 -15.69 17.58 -42.05
CA ASP A 57 -16.48 17.19 -43.20
C ASP A 57 -17.50 18.25 -43.68
N GLN A 58 -17.82 19.21 -42.82
CA GLN A 58 -18.66 20.37 -43.14
C GLN A 58 -17.84 21.58 -43.62
N SER A 59 -16.51 21.48 -43.59
CA SER A 59 -15.64 22.58 -44.03
C SER A 59 -15.28 22.45 -45.48
N LEU A 60 -15.74 23.39 -46.32
CA LEU A 60 -15.38 23.46 -47.73
C LEU A 60 -13.87 23.59 -47.98
N LEU A 61 -13.14 24.14 -47.02
CA LEU A 61 -11.70 24.40 -47.15
C LEU A 61 -10.82 23.24 -46.65
N TRP A 62 -11.37 22.39 -45.77
CA TRP A 62 -10.58 21.36 -45.08
C TRP A 62 -9.96 20.31 -46.02
N PRO A 63 -10.61 19.88 -47.12
CA PRO A 63 -10.02 18.93 -48.07
C PRO A 63 -8.68 19.39 -48.66
N ALA A 64 -8.48 20.70 -48.86
CA ALA A 64 -7.23 21.28 -49.33
C ALA A 64 -6.27 21.56 -48.14
N LEU A 65 -6.78 22.15 -47.06
CA LEU A 65 -6.00 22.48 -45.88
C LEU A 65 -5.39 21.23 -45.24
N SER A 66 -6.11 20.11 -45.18
CA SER A 66 -5.60 18.84 -44.63
C SER A 66 -4.42 18.27 -45.41
N LYS A 67 -4.29 18.63 -46.70
CA LYS A 67 -3.15 18.29 -47.58
C LYS A 67 -2.03 19.36 -47.49
N GLY A 68 -2.18 20.32 -46.60
CA GLY A 68 -1.26 21.41 -46.45
C GLY A 68 -1.31 22.47 -47.56
N GLN A 69 -2.41 22.55 -48.29
CA GLN A 69 -2.55 23.51 -49.39
C GLN A 69 -3.22 24.79 -48.88
N THR A 70 -2.64 25.92 -49.23
CA THR A 70 -3.26 27.24 -49.07
C THR A 70 -4.42 27.36 -50.06
N VAL A 71 -5.57 27.84 -49.61
CA VAL A 71 -6.75 28.07 -50.44
C VAL A 71 -6.98 29.56 -50.56
N VAL A 72 -7.13 30.03 -51.84
CA VAL A 72 -7.51 31.40 -52.15
C VAL A 72 -8.70 31.32 -53.09
N CYS A 73 -9.85 31.81 -52.65
CA CYS A 73 -11.03 32.03 -53.44
C CYS A 73 -11.18 33.51 -53.73
N ASN A 74 -11.07 33.94 -54.98
CA ASN A 74 -11.07 35.34 -55.36
C ASN A 74 -12.48 35.91 -55.55
N ASP A 75 -13.47 35.08 -55.85
CA ASP A 75 -14.89 35.44 -55.92
C ASP A 75 -15.76 34.22 -55.60
N THR A 76 -16.31 34.23 -54.40
CA THR A 76 -17.13 33.14 -53.88
C THR A 76 -18.38 32.87 -54.74
N GLU A 77 -18.95 33.90 -55.33
CA GLU A 77 -20.12 33.74 -56.20
C GLU A 77 -19.74 33.14 -57.57
N ALA A 78 -18.67 33.64 -58.17
CA ALA A 78 -18.18 33.15 -59.46
C ALA A 78 -17.65 31.72 -59.36
N GLU A 79 -17.06 31.31 -58.21
CA GLU A 79 -16.59 29.96 -57.95
C GLU A 79 -17.70 29.00 -57.45
N GLY A 80 -18.93 29.48 -57.34
CA GLY A 80 -20.09 28.66 -56.96
C GLY A 80 -20.11 28.23 -55.49
N TRP A 81 -19.47 28.99 -54.61
CA TRP A 81 -19.51 28.68 -53.17
C TRP A 81 -20.82 29.16 -52.55
N ASP A 82 -21.58 28.24 -51.98
CA ASP A 82 -22.84 28.56 -51.30
C ASP A 82 -22.55 29.19 -49.93
N MET A 83 -22.21 30.48 -49.95
CA MET A 83 -22.00 31.27 -48.76
C MET A 83 -23.29 31.78 -48.12
N ALA A 84 -24.41 31.74 -48.87
CA ALA A 84 -25.71 32.20 -48.39
C ALA A 84 -26.34 31.25 -47.36
N SER A 85 -26.05 29.96 -47.47
CA SER A 85 -26.53 28.96 -46.55
C SER A 85 -25.74 28.92 -45.21
N MET A 86 -24.64 29.68 -45.09
CA MET A 86 -23.78 29.65 -43.91
C MET A 86 -24.02 30.87 -43.03
N PRO A 87 -24.50 30.72 -41.76
CA PRO A 87 -24.58 31.81 -40.82
C PRO A 87 -23.26 32.57 -40.68
N HIS A 88 -23.31 33.89 -40.53
CA HIS A 88 -22.17 34.80 -40.39
C HIS A 88 -21.27 34.98 -41.62
N ARG A 89 -21.68 34.50 -42.83
CA ARG A 89 -20.88 34.65 -44.08
C ARG A 89 -21.59 35.42 -45.17
N HIS A 90 -22.71 36.06 -44.86
CA HIS A 90 -23.39 36.94 -45.82
C HIS A 90 -22.50 38.09 -46.27
N GLY A 91 -22.35 38.24 -47.59
CA GLY A 91 -21.52 39.31 -48.18
C GLY A 91 -20.05 39.01 -48.30
N VAL A 92 -19.58 37.80 -47.95
CA VAL A 92 -18.20 37.40 -48.23
C VAL A 92 -18.01 37.15 -49.69
N ARG A 93 -17.09 37.93 -50.33
CA ARG A 93 -16.74 37.83 -51.78
C ARG A 93 -15.39 37.18 -52.03
N SER A 94 -14.45 37.22 -51.10
CA SER A 94 -13.20 36.49 -51.20
C SER A 94 -12.77 35.90 -49.87
N VAL A 95 -12.07 34.76 -49.94
CA VAL A 95 -11.57 34.01 -48.77
C VAL A 95 -10.14 33.55 -49.06
N MET A 96 -9.27 33.69 -48.08
CA MET A 96 -7.96 33.04 -48.06
C MET A 96 -7.82 32.25 -46.78
N ALA A 97 -7.38 30.99 -46.89
CA ALA A 97 -7.14 30.11 -45.74
C ALA A 97 -5.80 29.42 -45.88
N VAL A 98 -4.99 29.53 -44.84
CA VAL A 98 -3.65 28.96 -44.77
C VAL A 98 -3.60 27.93 -43.67
N PRO A 99 -3.05 26.74 -43.88
CA PRO A 99 -2.94 25.73 -42.87
C PRO A 99 -1.91 26.10 -41.82
N LEU A 100 -2.22 25.85 -40.56
CA LEU A 100 -1.26 25.88 -39.43
C LEU A 100 -0.53 24.54 -39.40
N ARG A 101 0.76 24.56 -39.67
CA ARG A 101 1.61 23.38 -39.75
C ARG A 101 2.47 23.21 -38.48
N SER A 102 2.66 21.99 -38.05
CA SER A 102 3.69 21.59 -37.10
C SER A 102 4.40 20.34 -37.65
N GLY A 103 5.57 20.54 -38.25
CA GLY A 103 6.19 19.53 -39.09
C GLY A 103 5.24 19.12 -40.22
N ASP A 104 4.96 17.81 -40.36
CA ASP A 104 4.06 17.30 -41.40
C ASP A 104 2.57 17.32 -40.98
N ALA A 105 2.27 17.63 -39.73
CA ALA A 105 0.91 17.64 -39.21
C ALA A 105 0.24 19.01 -39.39
N ILE A 106 -1.06 18.98 -39.77
CA ILE A 106 -1.91 20.17 -39.79
C ILE A 106 -2.66 20.25 -38.47
N VAL A 107 -2.37 21.31 -37.71
CA VAL A 107 -2.94 21.54 -36.36
C VAL A 107 -4.09 22.56 -36.35
N GLY A 108 -4.38 23.16 -37.50
CA GLY A 108 -5.46 24.12 -37.64
C GLY A 108 -5.38 24.92 -38.95
N SER A 109 -6.00 26.11 -38.94
CA SER A 109 -5.95 27.06 -40.06
C SER A 109 -6.08 28.49 -39.61
N LEU A 110 -5.48 29.41 -40.38
CA LEU A 110 -5.71 30.84 -40.29
C LEU A 110 -6.51 31.25 -41.53
N LYS A 111 -7.65 31.89 -41.34
CA LYS A 111 -8.57 32.33 -42.41
C LYS A 111 -8.75 33.83 -42.38
N VAL A 112 -8.85 34.45 -43.56
CA VAL A 112 -9.27 35.82 -43.72
C VAL A 112 -10.39 35.90 -44.76
N THR A 113 -11.31 36.83 -44.56
CA THR A 113 -12.50 37.02 -45.39
C THR A 113 -12.65 38.50 -45.78
N SER A 114 -13.21 38.76 -46.97
CA SER A 114 -13.48 40.12 -47.45
C SER A 114 -14.79 40.18 -48.20
N ASP A 115 -15.42 41.34 -48.19
CA ASP A 115 -16.60 41.73 -49.00
C ASP A 115 -16.26 42.18 -50.40
N LYS A 116 -14.97 42.18 -50.76
CA LYS A 116 -14.46 42.57 -52.08
C LYS A 116 -13.96 41.34 -52.84
N VAL A 117 -14.17 41.31 -54.14
CA VAL A 117 -13.51 40.34 -55.03
C VAL A 117 -12.03 40.65 -55.17
N ASN A 118 -11.22 39.59 -55.37
CA ASN A 118 -9.75 39.69 -55.50
C ASN A 118 -9.07 40.49 -54.37
N ALA A 119 -9.56 40.33 -53.13
CA ALA A 119 -9.04 41.12 -52.00
C ALA A 119 -7.65 40.72 -51.55
N PHE A 120 -7.20 39.49 -51.82
CA PHE A 120 -5.95 38.97 -51.33
C PHE A 120 -4.91 38.79 -52.44
N SER A 121 -3.74 39.41 -52.26
CA SER A 121 -2.63 39.33 -53.17
C SER A 121 -1.71 38.12 -52.90
N ARG A 122 -0.83 37.79 -53.83
CA ARG A 122 0.23 36.78 -53.64
C ARG A 122 1.16 37.14 -52.45
N ARG A 123 1.33 38.44 -52.18
CA ARG A 123 2.12 38.91 -51.04
C ARG A 123 1.44 38.59 -49.70
N ASP A 124 0.12 38.73 -49.66
CA ASP A 124 -0.65 38.37 -48.45
C ASP A 124 -0.58 36.85 -48.17
N VAL A 125 -0.68 36.02 -49.23
CA VAL A 125 -0.49 34.56 -49.14
C VAL A 125 0.86 34.24 -48.51
N ALA A 126 1.98 34.78 -49.07
CA ALA A 126 3.32 34.50 -48.55
C ALA A 126 3.53 34.99 -47.13
N HIS A 127 2.95 36.14 -46.73
CA HIS A 127 2.98 36.62 -45.35
C HIS A 127 2.25 35.71 -44.40
N LEU A 128 1.05 35.23 -44.76
CA LEU A 128 0.29 34.34 -43.89
C LEU A 128 0.94 32.95 -43.77
N GLU A 129 1.56 32.45 -44.85
CA GLU A 129 2.27 31.15 -44.83
C GLU A 129 3.44 31.21 -43.84
N ILE A 130 4.25 32.28 -43.81
CA ILE A 130 5.33 32.45 -42.84
C ILE A 130 4.79 32.54 -41.39
N LEU A 131 3.70 33.30 -41.18
CA LEU A 131 3.08 33.45 -39.87
C LEU A 131 2.49 32.13 -39.36
N THR A 132 1.83 31.38 -40.25
CA THR A 132 1.20 30.10 -39.86
C THR A 132 2.19 28.99 -39.54
N GLU A 133 3.38 29.02 -40.17
CA GLU A 133 4.46 28.08 -39.84
C GLU A 133 4.96 28.31 -38.39
N SER A 134 5.26 29.56 -38.05
CA SER A 134 5.69 29.90 -36.68
C SER A 134 4.61 29.67 -35.64
N LEU A 135 3.36 30.00 -35.98
CA LEU A 135 2.21 29.82 -35.09
C LEU A 135 1.89 28.34 -34.86
N GLY A 136 1.96 27.50 -35.89
CA GLY A 136 1.75 26.07 -35.79
C GLY A 136 2.77 25.41 -34.86
N ALA A 137 4.04 25.75 -35.00
CA ALA A 137 5.10 25.28 -34.10
C ALA A 137 4.85 25.67 -32.65
N MET A 138 4.43 26.92 -32.39
CA MET A 138 4.11 27.41 -31.05
C MET A 138 2.92 26.68 -30.44
N VAL A 139 1.84 26.48 -31.20
CA VAL A 139 0.65 25.76 -30.77
C VAL A 139 1.02 24.34 -30.34
N GLN A 140 1.81 23.65 -31.16
CA GLN A 140 2.23 22.27 -30.88
C GLN A 140 3.11 22.20 -29.63
N LEU A 141 4.10 23.07 -29.50
CA LEU A 141 4.99 23.09 -28.33
C LEU A 141 4.20 23.27 -27.05
N ARG A 142 3.24 24.20 -27.01
CA ARG A 142 2.39 24.42 -25.83
C ARG A 142 1.46 23.24 -25.56
N HIS A 143 0.94 22.60 -26.61
CA HIS A 143 0.08 21.42 -26.45
C HIS A 143 0.86 20.26 -25.81
N VAL A 144 2.05 19.95 -26.32
CA VAL A 144 2.92 18.89 -25.77
C VAL A 144 3.36 19.21 -24.33
N ALA A 145 3.76 20.46 -24.08
CA ALA A 145 4.13 20.89 -22.70
C ALA A 145 2.95 20.76 -21.73
N GLY A 146 1.74 21.14 -22.16
CA GLY A 146 0.53 20.98 -21.36
C GLY A 146 0.17 19.52 -21.07
N GLN A 147 0.28 18.65 -22.06
CA GLN A 147 0.04 17.20 -21.89
C GLN A 147 1.07 16.57 -20.94
N LEU A 148 2.35 16.92 -21.08
CA LEU A 148 3.41 16.43 -20.20
C LEU A 148 3.16 16.86 -18.75
N HIS A 149 2.84 18.15 -18.56
CA HIS A 149 2.56 18.68 -17.21
C HIS A 149 1.33 18.01 -16.57
N ALA A 150 0.24 17.84 -17.33
CA ALA A 150 -0.96 17.17 -16.86
C ALA A 150 -0.67 15.69 -16.50
N SER A 151 0.10 15.00 -17.34
CA SER A 151 0.53 13.62 -17.09
C SER A 151 1.40 13.52 -15.83
N GLU A 152 2.38 14.42 -15.68
CA GLU A 152 3.24 14.48 -14.48
C GLU A 152 2.42 14.73 -13.21
N GLN A 153 1.48 15.68 -13.24
CA GLN A 153 0.59 15.94 -12.11
C GLN A 153 -0.26 14.72 -11.75
N GLN A 154 -0.80 14.03 -12.75
CA GLN A 154 -1.60 12.83 -12.53
C GLN A 154 -0.78 11.70 -11.89
N TYR A 155 0.45 11.46 -12.37
CA TYR A 155 1.35 10.49 -11.76
C TYR A 155 1.72 10.87 -10.33
N ARG A 156 2.03 12.14 -10.10
CA ARG A 156 2.36 12.64 -8.76
C ARG A 156 1.19 12.45 -7.80
N MET A 157 -0.04 12.78 -8.21
CA MET A 157 -1.23 12.56 -7.39
C MET A 157 -1.44 11.07 -7.06
N LEU A 158 -1.29 10.17 -8.03
CA LEU A 158 -1.44 8.73 -7.81
C LEU A 158 -0.41 8.17 -6.81
N PHE A 159 0.80 8.72 -6.77
CA PHE A 159 1.83 8.32 -5.83
C PHE A 159 1.63 8.96 -4.45
N ASP A 160 1.51 10.30 -4.40
CA ASP A 160 1.46 11.06 -3.14
C ASP A 160 0.16 10.85 -2.35
N GLU A 161 -0.98 10.77 -3.03
CA GLU A 161 -2.29 10.56 -2.39
C GLU A 161 -2.66 9.09 -2.20
N HIS A 162 -1.76 8.17 -2.55
CA HIS A 162 -2.00 6.75 -2.32
C HIS A 162 -2.17 6.47 -0.82
N PRO A 163 -3.24 5.72 -0.40
CA PRO A 163 -3.55 5.51 1.01
C PRO A 163 -2.48 4.70 1.77
N HIS A 164 -1.74 3.85 1.07
CA HIS A 164 -0.68 3.04 1.67
C HIS A 164 0.70 3.68 1.47
N PRO A 165 1.63 3.47 2.41
CA PRO A 165 3.03 3.83 2.24
C PRO A 165 3.62 3.29 0.94
N MET A 166 4.20 4.20 0.16
CA MET A 166 4.94 3.87 -1.05
C MET A 166 6.29 4.59 -1.04
N TRP A 167 7.31 3.89 -1.52
CA TRP A 167 8.63 4.48 -1.68
C TRP A 167 9.39 3.86 -2.85
N VAL A 168 10.39 4.58 -3.32
CA VAL A 168 11.36 4.10 -4.28
C VAL A 168 12.74 4.13 -3.64
N TYR A 169 13.52 3.06 -3.80
CA TYR A 169 14.89 3.03 -3.34
C TYR A 169 15.85 2.54 -4.44
N ASP A 170 17.06 3.05 -4.42
CA ASP A 170 18.15 2.64 -5.32
C ASP A 170 18.60 1.22 -4.95
N ARG A 171 18.67 0.34 -5.94
CA ARG A 171 18.98 -1.08 -5.71
C ARG A 171 20.42 -1.32 -5.19
N GLU A 172 21.37 -0.50 -5.59
CA GLU A 172 22.79 -0.68 -5.23
C GLU A 172 23.08 -0.08 -3.86
N THR A 173 22.64 1.15 -3.64
CA THR A 173 22.90 1.91 -2.41
C THR A 173 21.89 1.62 -1.31
N LEU A 174 20.70 1.12 -1.66
CA LEU A 174 19.55 0.92 -0.77
C LEU A 174 19.02 2.22 -0.16
N GLN A 175 19.37 3.37 -0.74
CA GLN A 175 18.94 4.67 -0.27
C GLN A 175 17.56 5.00 -0.83
N LEU A 176 16.70 5.59 0.01
CA LEU A 176 15.38 6.07 -0.39
C LEU A 176 15.52 7.24 -1.37
N GLN A 177 14.81 7.20 -2.50
CA GLN A 177 14.86 8.20 -3.56
C GLN A 177 13.54 8.97 -3.73
N ALA A 178 12.43 8.34 -3.38
CA ALA A 178 11.11 8.96 -3.37
C ALA A 178 10.25 8.28 -2.32
N VAL A 179 9.41 9.04 -1.65
CA VAL A 179 8.46 8.57 -0.64
C VAL A 179 7.15 9.33 -0.80
N ASN A 180 6.01 8.71 -0.50
CA ASN A 180 4.72 9.37 -0.55
C ASN A 180 4.29 9.88 0.83
N ARG A 181 3.27 10.74 0.87
CA ARG A 181 2.71 11.30 2.12
C ARG A 181 2.22 10.25 3.11
N SER A 182 1.76 9.10 2.61
CA SER A 182 1.32 8.02 3.48
C SER A 182 2.49 7.42 4.25
N MET A 183 3.68 7.36 3.66
CA MET A 183 4.87 6.89 4.36
C MET A 183 5.25 7.82 5.52
N GLU A 184 5.20 9.13 5.34
CA GLU A 184 5.45 10.09 6.43
C GLU A 184 4.48 9.86 7.61
N ARG A 185 3.18 9.72 7.30
CA ARG A 185 2.14 9.52 8.33
C ARG A 185 2.28 8.22 9.09
N HIS A 186 2.62 7.12 8.40
CA HIS A 186 2.69 5.80 9.04
C HIS A 186 4.00 5.57 9.79
N TYR A 187 5.11 6.07 9.26
CA TYR A 187 6.43 5.86 9.87
C TYR A 187 6.87 6.99 10.80
N GLY A 188 6.24 8.18 10.71
CA GLY A 188 6.51 9.32 11.59
C GLY A 188 7.75 10.14 11.23
N TYR A 189 8.40 9.85 10.11
CA TYR A 189 9.51 10.66 9.57
C TYR A 189 8.98 11.68 8.57
N THR A 190 9.67 12.80 8.41
CA THR A 190 9.42 13.73 7.30
C THR A 190 10.06 13.21 6.00
N GLU A 191 9.56 13.66 4.84
CA GLU A 191 10.16 13.33 3.54
C GLU A 191 11.67 13.62 3.51
N SER A 192 12.08 14.77 4.02
CA SER A 192 13.50 15.17 4.05
C SER A 192 14.36 14.24 4.89
N GLU A 193 13.85 13.71 6.00
CA GLU A 193 14.54 12.70 6.81
C GLU A 193 14.63 11.37 6.05
N LEU A 194 13.50 10.91 5.49
CA LEU A 194 13.43 9.65 4.76
C LEU A 194 14.40 9.60 3.58
N LEU A 195 14.52 10.69 2.81
CA LEU A 195 15.42 10.75 1.66
C LEU A 195 16.91 10.69 2.04
N THR A 196 17.25 10.88 3.31
CA THR A 196 18.62 10.67 3.83
C THR A 196 18.86 9.27 4.38
N MET A 197 17.79 8.48 4.54
CA MET A 197 17.84 7.13 5.15
C MET A 197 18.07 6.03 4.12
N SER A 198 18.63 4.92 4.59
CA SER A 198 18.57 3.66 3.89
C SER A 198 17.19 2.99 4.13
N MET A 199 16.67 2.31 3.13
CA MET A 199 15.46 1.51 3.33
C MET A 199 15.63 0.45 4.43
N LEU A 200 16.86 0.04 4.73
CA LEU A 200 17.16 -0.90 5.82
C LEU A 200 16.87 -0.32 7.21
N ASP A 201 16.84 1.01 7.35
CA ASP A 201 16.56 1.65 8.63
C ASP A 201 15.12 1.46 9.10
N LEU A 202 14.25 1.04 8.19
CA LEU A 202 12.88 0.62 8.51
C LEU A 202 12.79 -0.76 9.19
N TRP A 203 13.90 -1.51 9.25
CA TRP A 203 13.96 -2.81 9.94
C TRP A 203 14.70 -2.73 11.25
N PRO A 204 14.35 -3.60 12.23
CA PRO A 204 15.15 -3.81 13.43
C PRO A 204 16.60 -4.16 13.08
N ALA A 205 17.55 -3.66 13.88
CA ALA A 205 18.98 -3.73 13.57
C ALA A 205 19.51 -5.17 13.37
N ASP A 206 18.97 -6.14 14.12
CA ASP A 206 19.31 -7.56 14.05
C ASP A 206 18.90 -8.22 12.72
N ARG A 207 17.88 -7.66 12.02
CA ARG A 207 17.36 -8.20 10.76
C ARG A 207 17.96 -7.57 9.51
N ARG A 208 18.57 -6.40 9.61
CA ARG A 208 19.12 -5.63 8.49
C ARG A 208 20.07 -6.42 7.58
N PRO A 209 21.05 -7.21 8.10
CA PRO A 209 21.96 -7.99 7.25
C PRO A 209 21.24 -9.01 6.36
N ASN A 210 20.27 -9.71 6.93
CA ASN A 210 19.49 -10.73 6.21
C ASN A 210 18.60 -10.09 5.14
N VAL A 211 17.97 -8.95 5.43
CA VAL A 211 17.14 -8.19 4.48
C VAL A 211 17.99 -7.71 3.31
N ALA A 212 19.16 -7.12 3.58
CA ALA A 212 20.08 -6.65 2.55
C ALA A 212 20.56 -7.78 1.64
N ALA A 213 20.85 -8.95 2.19
CA ALA A 213 21.25 -10.14 1.42
C ALA A 213 20.11 -10.62 0.51
N ASN A 214 18.89 -10.69 1.04
CA ASN A 214 17.70 -11.10 0.29
C ASN A 214 17.40 -10.17 -0.89
N ILE A 215 17.46 -8.85 -0.67
CA ILE A 215 17.22 -7.86 -1.73
C ILE A 215 18.22 -8.01 -2.87
N ARG A 216 19.49 -8.25 -2.55
CA ARG A 216 20.54 -8.44 -3.57
C ARG A 216 20.41 -9.76 -4.33
N ALA A 217 19.85 -10.79 -3.70
CA ALA A 217 19.66 -12.12 -4.28
C ALA A 217 18.46 -12.20 -5.25
N VAL A 218 17.46 -11.31 -5.13
CA VAL A 218 16.26 -11.33 -5.98
C VAL A 218 16.59 -10.81 -7.39
N PRO A 219 16.34 -11.60 -8.47
CA PRO A 219 16.51 -11.15 -9.85
C PRO A 219 15.59 -9.96 -10.21
N MET A 220 16.03 -9.13 -11.18
CA MET A 220 15.27 -7.91 -11.57
C MET A 220 13.90 -8.19 -12.20
N ASP A 221 13.69 -9.37 -12.76
CA ASP A 221 12.49 -9.77 -13.49
C ASP A 221 11.45 -10.49 -12.62
N GLN A 222 11.80 -10.82 -11.38
CA GLN A 222 10.87 -11.48 -10.47
C GLN A 222 10.01 -10.44 -9.74
N ARG A 223 8.69 -10.49 -10.02
CA ARG A 223 7.68 -9.83 -9.20
C ARG A 223 7.68 -10.53 -7.83
N ASN A 224 8.09 -9.84 -6.80
CA ASN A 224 8.05 -10.39 -5.45
C ASN A 224 6.61 -10.70 -5.06
N LYS A 225 6.40 -11.91 -4.57
CA LYS A 225 5.15 -12.23 -3.86
C LYS A 225 5.07 -11.34 -2.62
N PRO A 226 3.85 -10.97 -2.19
CA PRO A 226 3.68 -10.23 -0.93
C PRO A 226 4.38 -10.95 0.22
N VAL A 227 5.15 -10.21 0.98
CA VAL A 227 5.91 -10.73 2.13
C VAL A 227 5.51 -9.93 3.38
N ILE A 228 5.14 -10.64 4.44
CA ILE A 228 4.89 -10.01 5.73
C ILE A 228 6.24 -9.78 6.42
N SER A 229 6.47 -8.55 6.84
CA SER A 229 7.69 -8.13 7.55
C SER A 229 7.34 -7.21 8.72
N ARG A 230 8.26 -7.11 9.68
CA ARG A 230 8.12 -6.19 10.80
C ARG A 230 9.04 -5.01 10.61
N HIS A 231 8.46 -3.82 10.54
CA HIS A 231 9.16 -2.55 10.45
C HIS A 231 9.16 -1.82 11.79
N ILE A 232 10.12 -0.90 11.95
CA ILE A 232 10.23 0.00 13.09
C ILE A 232 9.90 1.42 12.64
N LYS A 233 9.10 2.13 13.43
CA LYS A 233 8.75 3.54 13.22
C LYS A 233 9.76 4.45 13.93
N LYS A 234 9.69 5.75 13.67
CA LYS A 234 10.53 6.78 14.30
C LYS A 234 10.42 6.79 15.83
N ASP A 235 9.25 6.53 16.35
CA ASP A 235 8.98 6.46 17.80
C ASP A 235 9.45 5.15 18.46
N GLY A 236 10.06 4.25 17.69
CA GLY A 236 10.52 2.95 18.15
C GLY A 236 9.44 1.86 18.19
N SER A 237 8.18 2.19 17.91
CA SER A 237 7.12 1.20 17.83
C SER A 237 7.24 0.32 16.60
N PHE A 238 6.69 -0.90 16.67
CA PHE A 238 6.70 -1.87 15.56
C PHE A 238 5.40 -1.83 14.78
N MET A 239 5.52 -2.07 13.48
CA MET A 239 4.41 -2.20 12.55
C MET A 239 4.62 -3.47 11.70
N ASP A 240 3.65 -4.37 11.70
CA ASP A 240 3.65 -5.52 10.80
C ASP A 240 3.09 -5.08 9.44
N VAL A 241 3.89 -5.21 8.38
CA VAL A 241 3.56 -4.75 7.03
C VAL A 241 3.59 -5.88 6.02
N GLU A 242 2.66 -5.88 5.10
CA GLU A 242 2.70 -6.70 3.89
C GLU A 242 3.32 -5.87 2.77
N ILE A 243 4.47 -6.33 2.26
CA ILE A 243 5.30 -5.61 1.30
C ILE A 243 5.18 -6.25 -0.07
N THR A 244 4.90 -5.43 -1.08
CA THR A 244 5.02 -5.79 -2.49
C THR A 244 6.04 -4.87 -3.14
N ALA A 245 7.03 -5.43 -3.83
CA ALA A 245 8.07 -4.67 -4.51
C ALA A 245 8.09 -4.98 -6.01
N GLY A 246 8.37 -3.97 -6.82
CA GLY A 246 8.56 -4.09 -8.26
C GLY A 246 9.83 -3.40 -8.71
N SER A 247 10.52 -3.98 -9.70
CA SER A 247 11.71 -3.36 -10.30
C SER A 247 11.29 -2.28 -11.31
N ILE A 248 11.89 -1.11 -11.20
CA ILE A 248 11.66 0.03 -12.09
C ILE A 248 12.99 0.67 -12.49
N SER A 249 12.97 1.53 -13.50
CA SER A 249 14.04 2.50 -13.75
C SER A 249 13.59 3.85 -13.19
N PHE A 250 14.35 4.39 -12.26
CA PHE A 250 14.08 5.70 -11.66
C PHE A 250 15.28 6.61 -11.86
N ASN A 251 15.08 7.79 -12.48
CA ASN A 251 16.16 8.71 -12.85
C ASN A 251 17.30 8.04 -13.64
N GLY A 252 16.98 7.07 -14.50
CA GLY A 252 17.94 6.34 -15.32
C GLY A 252 18.76 5.25 -14.58
N ARG A 253 18.44 4.97 -13.32
CA ARG A 253 19.10 3.94 -12.51
C ARG A 253 18.15 2.81 -12.14
N PRO A 254 18.65 1.58 -11.96
CA PRO A 254 17.86 0.48 -11.43
C PRO A 254 17.39 0.77 -10.02
N ALA A 255 16.09 0.71 -9.80
CA ALA A 255 15.44 0.98 -8.52
C ALA A 255 14.32 -0.03 -8.25
N HIS A 256 13.85 -0.06 -7.01
CA HIS A 256 12.64 -0.78 -6.64
C HIS A 256 11.59 0.20 -6.13
N GLN A 257 10.38 0.04 -6.64
CA GLN A 257 9.19 0.66 -6.06
C GLN A 257 8.54 -0.33 -5.10
N VAL A 258 8.20 0.13 -3.93
CA VAL A 258 7.61 -0.67 -2.85
C VAL A 258 6.27 -0.08 -2.47
N LEU A 259 5.31 -0.97 -2.25
CA LEU A 259 4.03 -0.72 -1.60
C LEU A 259 4.01 -1.52 -0.29
N ALA A 260 3.72 -0.86 0.82
CA ALA A 260 3.55 -1.50 2.13
C ALA A 260 2.13 -1.27 2.65
N THR A 261 1.49 -2.35 3.04
CA THR A 261 0.17 -2.30 3.68
C THR A 261 0.33 -2.62 5.16
N ASP A 262 -0.12 -1.74 6.05
CA ASP A 262 -0.15 -2.04 7.48
C ASP A 262 -1.19 -3.14 7.74
N VAL A 263 -0.70 -4.27 8.24
CA VAL A 263 -1.51 -5.45 8.58
C VAL A 263 -1.48 -5.77 10.07
N THR A 264 -1.00 -4.82 10.88
CA THR A 264 -0.80 -5.01 12.33
C THR A 264 -2.11 -5.39 13.03
N GLU A 265 -3.18 -4.64 12.77
CA GLU A 265 -4.50 -4.90 13.36
C GLU A 265 -5.09 -6.21 12.85
N ARG A 266 -5.02 -6.47 11.54
CA ARG A 266 -5.47 -7.73 10.94
C ARG A 266 -4.80 -8.93 11.59
N LEU A 267 -3.47 -8.91 11.69
CA LEU A 267 -2.72 -10.02 12.29
C LEU A 267 -2.97 -10.18 13.79
N ARG A 268 -3.23 -9.09 14.51
CA ARG A 268 -3.65 -9.15 15.93
C ARG A 268 -5.00 -9.85 16.06
N THR A 269 -5.99 -9.39 15.31
CA THR A 269 -7.34 -9.99 15.31
C THR A 269 -7.32 -11.47 14.91
N GLU A 270 -6.56 -11.83 13.86
CA GLU A 270 -6.39 -13.22 13.45
C GLU A 270 -5.80 -14.10 14.57
N ARG A 271 -4.76 -13.57 15.26
CA ARG A 271 -4.15 -14.28 16.41
C ARG A 271 -5.13 -14.44 17.59
N GLU A 272 -5.89 -13.40 17.90
CA GLU A 272 -6.92 -13.42 18.95
C GLU A 272 -8.03 -14.44 18.63
N LEU A 273 -8.55 -14.40 17.40
CA LEU A 273 -9.56 -15.37 16.96
C LEU A 273 -9.04 -16.81 17.00
N ALA A 274 -7.82 -17.04 16.55
CA ALA A 274 -7.19 -18.35 16.62
C ALA A 274 -7.01 -18.83 18.06
N ARG A 275 -6.66 -17.90 18.99
CA ARG A 275 -6.53 -18.18 20.42
C ARG A 275 -7.88 -18.52 21.05
N MET A 276 -8.92 -17.70 20.81
CA MET A 276 -10.28 -17.95 21.28
C MET A 276 -10.82 -19.30 20.77
N GLY A 277 -10.65 -19.58 19.48
CA GLY A 277 -11.06 -20.83 18.88
C GLY A 277 -10.34 -22.05 19.47
N ARG A 278 -9.06 -21.91 19.84
CA ARG A 278 -8.29 -22.96 20.54
C ARG A 278 -8.83 -23.19 21.95
N ALA A 279 -9.05 -22.13 22.72
CA ALA A 279 -9.59 -22.21 24.06
C ALA A 279 -10.99 -22.84 24.06
N GLN A 280 -11.85 -22.47 23.14
CA GLN A 280 -13.19 -23.06 23.00
C GLN A 280 -13.14 -24.56 22.69
N ARG A 281 -12.26 -24.97 21.74
CA ARG A 281 -12.09 -26.41 21.43
C ARG A 281 -11.59 -27.20 22.63
N LEU A 282 -10.65 -26.63 23.40
CA LEU A 282 -10.10 -27.25 24.60
C LEU A 282 -11.18 -27.43 25.66
N LEU A 283 -11.96 -26.41 25.99
CA LEU A 283 -13.07 -26.48 26.93
C LEU A 283 -14.13 -27.49 26.49
N SER A 284 -14.49 -27.51 25.20
CA SER A 284 -15.46 -28.46 24.66
C SER A 284 -14.97 -29.90 24.80
N ALA A 285 -13.71 -30.18 24.49
CA ALA A 285 -13.10 -31.49 24.61
C ALA A 285 -13.00 -31.94 26.07
N CYS A 286 -12.64 -31.03 26.99
CA CYS A 286 -12.63 -31.32 28.43
C CYS A 286 -14.04 -31.68 28.96
N ASN A 287 -15.07 -30.89 28.59
CA ASN A 287 -16.44 -31.13 29.00
C ASN A 287 -16.99 -32.47 28.46
N GLU A 288 -16.72 -32.77 27.19
CA GLU A 288 -17.11 -34.06 26.60
C GLU A 288 -16.44 -35.24 27.32
N THR A 289 -15.16 -35.07 27.65
CA THR A 289 -14.40 -36.11 28.38
C THR A 289 -14.92 -36.30 29.80
N LEU A 290 -15.25 -35.22 30.52
CA LEU A 290 -15.86 -35.28 31.86
C LEU A 290 -17.16 -36.06 31.86
N VAL A 291 -18.03 -35.87 30.86
CA VAL A 291 -19.31 -36.54 30.76
C VAL A 291 -19.15 -38.03 30.41
N ARG A 292 -18.11 -38.39 29.61
CA ARG A 292 -17.90 -39.77 29.12
C ARG A 292 -16.94 -40.62 29.94
N ALA A 293 -16.21 -40.01 30.85
CA ALA A 293 -15.23 -40.73 31.65
C ALA A 293 -15.85 -41.83 32.54
N THR A 294 -15.31 -43.02 32.42
CA THR A 294 -15.77 -44.17 33.17
C THR A 294 -14.93 -44.47 34.43
N SER A 295 -13.76 -43.82 34.50
CA SER A 295 -12.87 -43.92 35.67
C SER A 295 -12.04 -42.64 35.83
N GLU A 296 -11.58 -42.37 37.05
CA GLU A 296 -10.70 -41.23 37.35
C GLU A 296 -9.41 -41.29 36.52
N THR A 297 -8.74 -42.42 36.46
CA THR A 297 -7.51 -42.61 35.70
C THR A 297 -7.70 -42.30 34.21
N ALA A 298 -8.80 -42.77 33.62
CA ALA A 298 -9.11 -42.49 32.21
C ALA A 298 -9.39 -41.00 31.98
N LEU A 299 -10.07 -40.33 32.91
CA LEU A 299 -10.33 -38.90 32.88
C LEU A 299 -9.03 -38.08 32.91
N LEU A 300 -8.16 -38.33 33.90
CA LEU A 300 -6.91 -37.62 34.09
C LEU A 300 -5.98 -37.80 32.89
N GLN A 301 -5.90 -39.03 32.35
CA GLN A 301 -5.12 -39.33 31.14
C GLN A 301 -5.64 -38.58 29.93
N ALA A 302 -6.97 -38.54 29.74
CA ALA A 302 -7.58 -37.86 28.62
C ALA A 302 -7.40 -36.30 28.71
N ILE A 303 -7.48 -35.72 29.92
CA ILE A 303 -7.20 -34.29 30.13
C ILE A 303 -5.76 -33.96 29.77
N CYS A 304 -4.77 -34.76 30.17
CA CYS A 304 -3.39 -34.57 29.75
C CYS A 304 -3.25 -34.63 28.21
N GLN A 305 -3.92 -35.59 27.57
CA GLN A 305 -3.88 -35.73 26.12
C GLN A 305 -4.51 -34.53 25.40
N ILE A 306 -5.65 -34.04 25.89
CA ILE A 306 -6.32 -32.83 25.36
C ILE A 306 -5.41 -31.59 25.47
N ALA A 307 -4.74 -31.45 26.61
CA ALA A 307 -3.80 -30.34 26.83
C ALA A 307 -2.67 -30.36 25.79
N VAL A 308 -2.17 -31.52 25.40
CA VAL A 308 -1.14 -31.66 24.37
C VAL A 308 -1.71 -31.47 22.98
N ASP A 309 -2.75 -32.23 22.60
CA ASP A 309 -3.24 -32.29 21.21
C ASP A 309 -3.98 -31.00 20.78
N ILE A 310 -4.76 -30.41 21.68
CA ILE A 310 -5.59 -29.24 21.41
C ILE A 310 -4.99 -27.96 22.03
N GLY A 311 -4.49 -28.07 23.27
CA GLY A 311 -3.87 -26.97 23.99
C GLY A 311 -2.54 -26.52 23.37
N GLY A 312 -1.83 -27.45 22.70
CA GLY A 312 -0.54 -27.20 22.09
C GLY A 312 0.63 -27.19 23.09
N TYR A 313 0.41 -27.75 24.28
CA TYR A 313 1.47 -27.95 25.24
C TYR A 313 2.39 -29.10 24.82
N ARG A 314 3.68 -28.98 25.07
CA ARG A 314 4.65 -30.03 24.74
C ARG A 314 4.49 -31.27 25.63
N MET A 315 4.06 -31.07 26.88
CA MET A 315 3.79 -32.13 27.85
C MET A 315 2.77 -31.63 28.87
N GLY A 316 1.92 -32.50 29.35
CA GLY A 316 1.02 -32.30 30.48
C GLY A 316 1.03 -33.52 31.40
N TRP A 317 0.97 -33.29 32.70
CA TRP A 317 0.81 -34.36 33.68
C TRP A 317 -0.02 -33.93 34.89
N VAL A 318 -0.69 -34.88 35.50
CA VAL A 318 -1.43 -34.72 36.75
C VAL A 318 -0.69 -35.44 37.84
N GLY A 319 -0.53 -34.77 39.01
CA GLY A 319 0.05 -35.38 40.20
C GLY A 319 -0.81 -35.14 41.42
N PHE A 320 -0.82 -36.13 42.31
CA PHE A 320 -1.49 -36.04 43.60
C PHE A 320 -0.49 -35.67 44.70
N ALA A 321 -0.90 -34.82 45.60
CA ALA A 321 -0.15 -34.43 46.81
C ALA A 321 -0.36 -35.53 47.86
N MET A 322 0.72 -36.20 48.23
CA MET A 322 0.70 -37.27 49.20
C MET A 322 0.96 -36.75 50.60
N ASP A 323 0.22 -37.29 51.59
CA ASP A 323 0.45 -37.03 53.04
C ASP A 323 1.48 -38.01 53.63
N ASP A 324 2.61 -38.19 52.93
CA ASP A 324 3.71 -39.02 53.39
C ASP A 324 4.76 -38.11 54.14
N GLU A 325 5.76 -38.75 54.77
CA GLU A 325 6.81 -38.03 55.52
C GLU A 325 7.57 -37.02 54.67
N ARG A 326 7.63 -37.22 53.34
CA ARG A 326 8.32 -36.34 52.37
C ARG A 326 7.40 -35.30 51.73
N GLN A 327 6.11 -35.35 52.04
CA GLN A 327 5.11 -34.53 51.40
C GLN A 327 5.28 -34.57 49.86
N SER A 328 5.37 -35.76 49.30
CA SER A 328 5.69 -35.98 47.89
C SER A 328 4.53 -35.62 46.96
N ILE A 329 4.83 -35.30 45.72
CA ILE A 329 3.86 -35.16 44.62
C ILE A 329 4.05 -36.36 43.69
N ARG A 330 3.03 -37.21 43.57
CA ARG A 330 3.10 -38.44 42.79
C ARG A 330 2.38 -38.26 41.44
N PRO A 331 3.09 -38.33 40.29
CA PRO A 331 2.45 -38.36 38.99
C PRO A 331 1.51 -39.57 38.82
N VAL A 332 0.29 -39.32 38.31
CA VAL A 332 -0.75 -40.33 38.10
C VAL A 332 -1.22 -40.44 36.65
N ALA A 333 -1.05 -39.40 35.86
CA ALA A 333 -1.35 -39.39 34.45
C ALA A 333 -0.40 -38.40 33.72
N HIS A 334 -0.10 -38.67 32.45
CA HIS A 334 0.71 -37.79 31.64
C HIS A 334 0.48 -37.98 30.15
N ALA A 335 0.76 -36.98 29.34
CA ALA A 335 0.75 -37.04 27.90
C ALA A 335 1.85 -36.13 27.30
N GLY A 336 2.23 -36.42 26.06
CA GLY A 336 3.26 -35.65 25.33
C GLY A 336 4.67 -36.16 25.59
N TYR A 337 5.64 -35.25 25.49
CA TYR A 337 7.05 -35.55 25.60
C TYR A 337 7.42 -36.00 27.03
N ASN A 338 7.88 -37.24 27.19
CA ASN A 338 8.24 -37.75 28.52
C ASN A 338 9.71 -38.24 28.60
N GLN A 339 10.21 -39.03 27.62
CA GLN A 339 11.57 -39.60 27.59
C GLN A 339 12.17 -39.84 29.01
N ASN A 340 11.41 -40.46 29.89
CA ASN A 340 11.75 -40.72 31.29
C ASN A 340 11.93 -39.45 32.16
N TYR A 341 11.45 -38.27 31.69
CA TYR A 341 11.55 -37.03 32.42
C TYR A 341 10.86 -37.09 33.78
N LEU A 342 9.62 -37.62 33.83
CA LEU A 342 8.84 -37.75 35.06
C LEU A 342 9.42 -38.79 36.03
N GLU A 343 10.02 -39.85 35.54
CA GLU A 343 10.60 -40.91 36.38
C GLU A 343 11.78 -40.43 37.21
N ASN A 344 12.46 -39.41 36.72
CA ASN A 344 13.63 -38.79 37.35
C ASN A 344 13.31 -37.48 38.10
N LEU A 345 12.00 -37.11 38.22
CA LEU A 345 11.58 -35.91 38.93
C LEU A 345 11.32 -36.26 40.39
N HIS A 346 12.09 -35.62 41.28
CA HIS A 346 11.74 -35.57 42.70
C HIS A 346 10.89 -34.34 42.92
N LEU A 347 9.64 -34.52 43.32
CA LEU A 347 8.68 -33.46 43.54
C LEU A 347 8.14 -33.55 44.98
N SER A 348 8.17 -32.44 45.68
CA SER A 348 7.60 -32.31 47.00
C SER A 348 6.68 -31.10 47.04
N TRP A 349 5.73 -31.08 47.94
CA TRP A 349 4.97 -29.88 48.26
C TRP A 349 5.39 -29.25 49.62
N SER A 350 6.41 -29.81 50.29
CA SER A 350 6.96 -29.26 51.52
C SER A 350 7.71 -27.92 51.25
N ALA A 351 7.51 -26.93 52.12
CA ALA A 351 8.26 -25.67 52.06
C ALA A 351 9.73 -25.82 52.48
N ASP A 352 10.01 -26.84 53.30
CA ASP A 352 11.33 -27.13 53.87
C ASP A 352 12.21 -27.94 52.90
N ASP A 353 11.59 -28.60 51.92
CA ASP A 353 12.26 -29.41 50.90
C ASP A 353 12.68 -28.50 49.71
N PRO A 354 13.95 -28.51 49.26
CA PRO A 354 14.38 -27.77 48.08
C PRO A 354 13.50 -28.10 46.83
N TYR A 355 13.08 -29.34 46.70
CA TYR A 355 12.22 -29.80 45.61
C TYR A 355 10.77 -29.32 45.72
N GLY A 356 10.35 -28.82 46.88
CA GLY A 356 9.04 -28.22 47.11
C GLY A 356 8.97 -26.72 46.87
N ARG A 357 10.10 -26.08 46.56
CA ARG A 357 10.16 -24.63 46.28
C ARG A 357 9.84 -24.28 44.81
N GLY A 358 9.73 -25.27 43.95
CA GLY A 358 9.35 -25.10 42.55
C GLY A 358 7.87 -24.78 42.37
N PRO A 359 7.45 -24.48 41.12
CA PRO A 359 6.06 -24.11 40.77
C PRO A 359 5.01 -25.11 41.25
N ALA A 360 5.31 -26.41 41.17
CA ALA A 360 4.40 -27.48 41.62
C ALA A 360 4.10 -27.39 43.12
N GLY A 361 5.14 -27.32 43.95
CA GLY A 361 4.99 -27.25 45.40
C GLY A 361 4.30 -25.96 45.86
N ILE A 362 4.59 -24.82 45.20
CA ILE A 362 3.92 -23.54 45.45
C ILE A 362 2.44 -23.64 45.15
N ALA A 363 2.07 -24.17 43.96
CA ALA A 363 0.67 -24.29 43.53
C ALA A 363 -0.15 -25.17 44.51
N VAL A 364 0.42 -26.31 44.99
CA VAL A 364 -0.25 -27.20 45.95
C VAL A 364 -0.45 -26.50 47.27
N ARG A 365 0.60 -25.83 47.83
CA ARG A 365 0.52 -25.18 49.15
C ARG A 365 -0.40 -23.97 49.19
N THR A 366 -0.34 -23.16 48.12
CA THR A 366 -1.08 -21.89 48.09
C THR A 366 -2.52 -22.09 47.59
N GLY A 367 -2.79 -23.16 46.86
CA GLY A 367 -4.05 -23.35 46.20
C GLY A 367 -4.28 -22.36 45.06
N GLN A 368 -3.23 -21.69 44.58
CA GLN A 368 -3.29 -20.70 43.52
C GLN A 368 -2.54 -21.20 42.27
N PRO A 369 -3.01 -20.87 41.06
CA PRO A 369 -2.26 -21.13 39.83
C PRO A 369 -0.88 -20.49 39.87
N VAL A 370 0.15 -21.21 39.40
CA VAL A 370 1.51 -20.66 39.23
C VAL A 370 1.83 -20.73 37.75
N ILE A 371 2.11 -19.56 37.16
CA ILE A 371 2.43 -19.41 35.74
C ILE A 371 3.82 -18.78 35.65
N VAL A 372 4.72 -19.44 34.93
CA VAL A 372 6.04 -18.93 34.56
C VAL A 372 6.04 -18.75 33.06
N GLN A 373 6.02 -17.50 32.61
CA GLN A 373 5.89 -17.20 31.17
C GLN A 373 7.17 -17.53 30.42
N ASP A 374 8.32 -17.15 30.96
CA ASP A 374 9.66 -17.49 30.44
C ASP A 374 10.54 -17.99 31.56
N ILE A 375 10.85 -19.28 31.56
CA ILE A 375 11.66 -19.94 32.58
C ILE A 375 13.09 -19.38 32.69
N ARG A 376 13.57 -18.63 31.66
CA ARG A 376 14.90 -18.02 31.65
C ARG A 376 14.97 -16.72 32.46
N THR A 377 13.84 -16.04 32.59
CA THR A 377 13.78 -14.66 33.14
C THR A 377 12.93 -14.54 34.40
N GLU A 378 12.03 -15.49 34.65
CA GLU A 378 11.09 -15.44 35.74
C GLU A 378 11.38 -16.49 36.80
N GLY A 379 11.54 -16.05 38.05
CA GLY A 379 11.60 -16.87 39.25
C GLY A 379 13.00 -17.38 39.65
N ASP A 380 13.15 -17.68 40.92
CA ASP A 380 14.34 -18.26 41.55
C ASP A 380 14.38 -19.80 41.34
N PHE A 381 14.18 -20.24 40.08
CA PHE A 381 14.06 -21.66 39.74
C PHE A 381 15.32 -22.22 39.06
N ALA A 382 16.51 -21.69 39.38
CA ALA A 382 17.77 -22.00 38.70
C ALA A 382 18.02 -23.52 38.55
N ASP A 383 17.74 -24.29 39.59
CA ASP A 383 17.95 -25.74 39.60
C ASP A 383 17.04 -26.52 38.62
N TRP A 384 15.91 -25.86 38.19
CA TRP A 384 14.92 -26.49 37.27
C TRP A 384 15.07 -25.96 35.86
N THR A 385 15.58 -24.75 35.69
CA THR A 385 15.61 -24.01 34.41
C THR A 385 16.47 -24.75 33.38
N GLU A 386 17.70 -25.14 33.75
CA GLU A 386 18.60 -25.82 32.82
C GLU A 386 17.99 -27.11 32.28
N ARG A 387 17.45 -27.93 33.18
CA ARG A 387 16.81 -29.20 32.83
C ARG A 387 15.56 -29.01 31.98
N MET A 388 14.74 -27.99 32.23
CA MET A 388 13.56 -27.69 31.42
C MET A 388 13.95 -27.27 30.02
N LEU A 389 14.98 -26.42 29.86
CA LEU A 389 15.49 -25.96 28.56
C LEU A 389 16.09 -27.10 27.74
N GLU A 390 16.81 -28.04 28.35
CA GLU A 390 17.34 -29.24 27.70
C GLU A 390 16.25 -30.07 27.04
N HIS A 391 15.05 -30.08 27.63
CA HIS A 391 13.87 -30.78 27.09
C HIS A 391 12.99 -29.90 26.20
N GLY A 392 13.42 -28.65 25.94
CA GLY A 392 12.71 -27.70 25.06
C GLY A 392 11.42 -27.17 25.66
N PHE A 393 11.38 -26.97 26.99
CA PHE A 393 10.31 -26.31 27.69
C PHE A 393 10.72 -24.84 27.93
N HIS A 394 9.84 -23.90 27.61
CA HIS A 394 10.11 -22.46 27.73
C HIS A 394 9.18 -21.75 28.70
N GLY A 395 8.01 -22.32 28.98
CA GLY A 395 7.07 -21.82 29.98
C GLY A 395 6.35 -22.94 30.70
N VAL A 396 5.79 -22.66 31.85
CA VAL A 396 5.02 -23.65 32.63
C VAL A 396 3.76 -23.04 33.22
N ILE A 397 2.73 -23.88 33.33
CA ILE A 397 1.48 -23.58 34.04
C ILE A 397 1.21 -24.70 35.02
N CYS A 398 1.03 -24.35 36.30
CA CYS A 398 0.63 -25.25 37.35
C CYS A 398 -0.74 -24.86 37.87
N LEU A 399 -1.72 -25.71 37.67
CA LEU A 399 -3.10 -25.51 38.14
C LEU A 399 -3.40 -26.45 39.31
N PRO A 400 -3.67 -25.91 40.53
CA PRO A 400 -3.98 -26.75 41.68
C PRO A 400 -5.34 -27.41 41.50
N LEU A 401 -5.43 -28.71 41.83
CA LEU A 401 -6.68 -29.45 41.93
C LEU A 401 -7.19 -29.34 43.37
N ARG A 402 -8.33 -28.68 43.52
CA ARG A 402 -8.93 -28.39 44.85
C ARG A 402 -10.19 -29.21 45.07
N GLU A 403 -10.35 -29.64 46.31
CA GLU A 403 -11.61 -30.26 46.73
C GLU A 403 -12.61 -29.16 47.12
N HIS A 404 -13.76 -29.17 46.48
CA HIS A 404 -14.86 -28.24 46.81
C HIS A 404 -15.53 -28.76 48.11
N GLY A 405 -15.06 -28.26 49.26
CA GLY A 405 -15.71 -28.51 50.54
C GLY A 405 -16.95 -27.63 50.75
N ARG A 406 -17.89 -28.07 51.57
CA ARG A 406 -19.09 -27.31 51.95
C ARG A 406 -18.75 -26.04 52.78
N ASP A 407 -17.54 -25.94 53.32
CA ASP A 407 -17.00 -24.79 54.03
C ASP A 407 -15.82 -24.19 53.27
N HIS A 408 -15.99 -22.99 52.78
CA HIS A 408 -14.96 -22.23 52.05
C HIS A 408 -13.66 -21.94 52.85
N ALA A 409 -13.64 -22.29 54.14
CA ALA A 409 -12.49 -22.09 55.01
C ALA A 409 -11.41 -23.19 54.97
N GLN A 410 -11.66 -24.31 54.25
CA GLN A 410 -10.71 -25.44 54.15
C GLN A 410 -10.64 -25.98 52.72
N GLU A 411 -10.41 -25.13 51.74
CA GLU A 411 -10.06 -25.60 50.39
C GLU A 411 -8.63 -26.13 50.38
N ARG A 412 -8.49 -27.47 50.44
CA ARG A 412 -7.17 -28.12 50.36
C ARG A 412 -6.89 -28.55 48.93
N SER A 413 -5.70 -28.22 48.43
CA SER A 413 -5.25 -28.79 47.15
C SER A 413 -4.81 -30.25 47.37
N PHE A 414 -5.49 -31.20 46.66
CA PHE A 414 -5.15 -32.62 46.73
C PHE A 414 -4.19 -33.02 45.59
N GLY A 415 -3.91 -32.12 44.62
CA GLY A 415 -3.03 -32.37 43.49
C GLY A 415 -2.87 -31.15 42.61
N LEU A 416 -2.36 -31.39 41.43
CA LEU A 416 -2.16 -30.35 40.42
C LEU A 416 -2.18 -30.91 39.00
N LEU A 417 -2.53 -30.08 38.04
CA LEU A 417 -2.24 -30.26 36.60
C LEU A 417 -1.04 -29.37 36.25
N TYR A 418 0.00 -29.99 35.68
CA TYR A 418 1.21 -29.30 35.27
C TYR A 418 1.37 -29.34 33.75
N LEU A 419 1.57 -28.19 33.12
CA LEU A 419 1.66 -28.06 31.67
C LEU A 419 2.98 -27.39 31.30
N TYR A 420 3.70 -27.96 30.33
CA TYR A 420 4.93 -27.41 29.77
C TYR A 420 4.68 -26.85 28.38
N ALA A 421 5.01 -25.58 28.19
CA ALA A 421 4.88 -24.92 26.89
C ALA A 421 6.18 -25.05 26.08
N PRO A 422 6.09 -25.29 24.75
CA PRO A 422 7.24 -25.32 23.86
C PRO A 422 7.82 -23.93 23.57
N ASP A 423 7.06 -22.87 23.83
CA ASP A 423 7.40 -21.48 23.59
C ASP A 423 7.15 -20.65 24.86
N VAL A 424 7.67 -19.41 24.85
CA VAL A 424 7.37 -18.44 25.89
C VAL A 424 5.88 -18.14 25.90
N LEU A 425 5.27 -18.26 27.07
CA LEU A 425 3.84 -17.99 27.25
C LEU A 425 3.56 -16.49 27.17
N GLN A 426 2.42 -16.14 26.58
CA GLN A 426 1.90 -14.77 26.58
C GLN A 426 0.49 -14.80 27.19
N ILE A 427 0.46 -14.90 28.51
CA ILE A 427 -0.79 -14.95 29.29
C ILE A 427 -0.92 -13.61 30.01
N SER A 428 -2.07 -12.91 29.82
CA SER A 428 -2.36 -11.69 30.55
C SER A 428 -2.67 -11.99 32.03
N PRO A 429 -2.50 -11.02 32.95
CA PRO A 429 -2.89 -11.22 34.35
C PRO A 429 -4.36 -11.56 34.53
N GLU A 430 -5.24 -11.07 33.65
CA GLU A 430 -6.67 -11.36 33.67
C GLU A 430 -6.96 -12.80 33.25
N GLU A 431 -6.21 -13.35 32.31
CA GLU A 431 -6.31 -14.75 31.87
C GLU A 431 -5.72 -15.74 32.88
N ALA A 432 -4.73 -15.29 33.63
CA ALA A 432 -4.16 -16.09 34.71
C ALA A 432 -5.12 -16.22 35.91
N ALA A 433 -6.06 -15.29 36.04
CA ALA A 433 -7.06 -15.26 37.11
C ALA A 433 -8.35 -16.05 36.80
N LEU A 434 -8.56 -16.41 35.53
CA LEU A 434 -9.66 -17.26 35.04
C LEU A 434 -9.33 -18.73 35.17
#